data_5ba7e5cf34633c8141076de09c61d268
#
_entry.id   5ba7e5cf34633c8141076de09c61d268
#
_cell.length_a   1.000
_cell.length_b   1.000
_cell.length_c   1.000
_cell.angle_alpha   90.00
_cell.angle_beta   90.00
_cell.angle_gamma   90.00
#
_symmetry.space_group_name_H-M   'P 1'
#
loop_
_entity.id
_entity.type
_entity.pdbx_description
1 polymer ?
#
loop_
_entity_poly.entity_id
_entity_poly.type
_entity_poly.pdbx_seq_one_letter_code
_entity_poly.pdbx_strand_id
1 'polypeptide(L)'
;MITAKEVAKYFLSKDNDKKMFNTNLVEFHNRKAYEGNIRLNKYLYFAQTVYLAKYGKLLFEDDFVAYDNGPVIKEIVENYPSMQANREEIILPKEIEQFLDKIYESLADASCE
;
A
#
# COMPACT_ATOMS: atom_id res chain seq x y z
N MET A 1 1.85 17.92 2.97
CA MET A 1 2.47 16.61 3.18
C MET A 1 1.71 15.53 2.42
N ILE A 2 2.43 14.56 1.91
CA ILE A 2 1.85 13.43 1.17
C ILE A 2 1.04 12.57 2.14
N THR A 3 -0.11 12.07 1.70
CA THR A 3 -0.94 11.19 2.53
C THR A 3 -0.72 9.73 2.14
N ALA A 4 -1.04 8.82 3.06
CA ALA A 4 -0.98 7.39 2.78
C ALA A 4 -1.90 7.03 1.61
N LYS A 5 -3.05 7.70 1.50
CA LYS A 5 -3.99 7.45 0.41
C LYS A 5 -3.38 7.79 -0.95
N GLU A 6 -2.61 8.88 -1.02
CA GLU A 6 -1.92 9.25 -2.25
C GLU A 6 -0.86 8.21 -2.62
N VAL A 7 -0.10 7.74 -1.63
CA VAL A 7 0.91 6.69 -1.85
C VAL A 7 0.22 5.40 -2.30
N ALA A 8 -0.89 5.06 -1.67
CA ALA A 8 -1.66 3.87 -2.04
C ALA A 8 -2.16 3.95 -3.48
N LYS A 9 -2.68 5.10 -3.88
CA LYS A 9 -3.15 5.30 -5.26
C LYS A 9 -2.00 5.14 -6.25
N TYR A 10 -0.82 5.63 -5.88
CA TYR A 10 0.35 5.49 -6.74
C TYR A 10 0.72 4.01 -6.93
N PHE A 11 0.75 3.23 -5.84
CA PHE A 11 1.02 1.80 -5.95
C PHE A 11 -0.03 1.09 -6.80
N LEU A 12 -1.31 1.42 -6.60
CA LEU A 12 -2.39 0.82 -7.39
C LEU A 12 -2.21 1.10 -8.88
N SER A 13 -1.74 2.30 -9.23
CA SER A 13 -1.54 2.67 -10.63
C SER A 13 -0.47 1.85 -11.33
N LYS A 14 0.41 1.21 -10.56
CA LYS A 14 1.48 0.38 -11.11
C LYS A 14 1.04 -1.06 -11.38
N ASP A 15 -0.11 -1.45 -10.86
CA ASP A 15 -0.63 -2.81 -10.97
C ASP A 15 -1.82 -2.84 -11.92
N ASN A 16 -1.56 -2.57 -13.19
CA ASN A 16 -2.61 -2.45 -14.22
C ASN A 16 -3.45 -3.72 -14.37
N ASP A 17 -2.85 -4.88 -14.16
CA ASP A 17 -3.52 -6.18 -14.32
C ASP A 17 -4.34 -6.56 -13.10
N LYS A 18 -4.29 -5.77 -12.04
CA LYS A 18 -4.97 -6.05 -10.77
C LYS A 18 -4.58 -7.41 -10.18
N LYS A 19 -3.35 -7.82 -10.41
CA LYS A 19 -2.84 -9.09 -9.89
C LYS A 19 -2.43 -9.00 -8.44
N MET A 20 -1.74 -7.93 -8.08
CA MET A 20 -1.23 -7.76 -6.72
C MET A 20 -2.29 -7.17 -5.81
N PHE A 21 -2.97 -6.13 -6.28
CA PHE A 21 -4.00 -5.44 -5.49
C PHE A 21 -5.36 -5.83 -6.02
N ASN A 22 -5.73 -7.07 -5.74
CA ASN A 22 -6.95 -7.69 -6.25
C ASN A 22 -8.10 -7.62 -5.22
N THR A 23 -9.24 -8.17 -5.59
CA THR A 23 -10.40 -8.26 -4.71
C THR A 23 -10.74 -9.69 -4.34
N ASN A 24 -9.73 -10.57 -4.35
CA ASN A 24 -9.91 -11.93 -3.87
C ASN A 24 -10.08 -11.91 -2.37
N LEU A 25 -11.11 -12.57 -1.87
CA LEU A 25 -11.35 -12.65 -0.45
C LEU A 25 -10.54 -13.77 0.18
N VAL A 26 -9.93 -13.46 1.32
CA VAL A 26 -9.24 -14.46 2.13
C VAL A 26 -9.83 -14.39 3.54
N GLU A 27 -9.74 -15.50 4.28
CA GLU A 27 -10.32 -15.58 5.61
C GLU A 27 -9.22 -15.74 6.66
N PHE A 28 -9.28 -14.90 7.70
CA PHE A 28 -8.39 -14.94 8.84
C PHE A 28 -9.23 -14.87 10.11
N HIS A 29 -9.13 -15.86 10.99
CA HIS A 29 -9.81 -15.82 12.29
C HIS A 29 -11.29 -15.45 12.16
N ASN A 30 -11.98 -16.06 11.21
CA ASN A 30 -13.40 -15.84 10.92
C ASN A 30 -13.72 -14.44 10.36
N ARG A 31 -12.71 -13.70 9.94
CA ARG A 31 -12.89 -12.42 9.27
C ARG A 31 -12.46 -12.54 7.83
N LYS A 32 -13.19 -11.85 6.96
CA LYS A 32 -12.86 -11.81 5.53
C LYS A 32 -12.16 -10.50 5.21
N ALA A 33 -11.17 -10.59 4.36
CA ALA A 33 -10.45 -9.41 3.89
C ALA A 33 -10.07 -9.62 2.42
N TYR A 34 -9.86 -8.51 1.72
CA TYR A 34 -9.34 -8.59 0.36
C TYR A 34 -7.83 -8.85 0.42
N GLU A 35 -7.38 -9.86 -0.31
CA GLU A 35 -5.96 -10.18 -0.38
C GLU A 35 -5.14 -8.98 -0.82
N GLY A 36 -5.62 -8.26 -1.83
CA GLY A 36 -4.92 -7.08 -2.32
C GLY A 36 -4.83 -5.95 -1.30
N ASN A 37 -5.84 -5.83 -0.45
CA ASN A 37 -5.81 -4.82 0.62
C ASN A 37 -4.74 -5.16 1.66
N ILE A 38 -4.62 -6.42 2.02
CA ILE A 38 -3.58 -6.88 2.94
C ILE A 38 -2.20 -6.55 2.36
N ARG A 39 -2.03 -6.85 1.08
CA ARG A 39 -0.77 -6.60 0.38
C ARG A 39 -0.46 -5.11 0.29
N LEU A 40 -1.47 -4.30 -0.03
CA LEU A 40 -1.29 -2.84 -0.12
C LEU A 40 -0.83 -2.25 1.22
N ASN A 41 -1.45 -2.69 2.32
CA ASN A 41 -1.04 -2.19 3.63
C ASN A 41 0.38 -2.61 3.99
N LYS A 42 0.82 -3.79 3.57
CA LYS A 42 2.21 -4.21 3.75
C LYS A 42 3.16 -3.33 2.96
N TYR A 43 2.79 -2.96 1.73
CA TYR A 43 3.59 -2.07 0.92
C TYR A 43 3.71 -0.69 1.56
N LEU A 44 2.60 -0.18 2.10
CA LEU A 44 2.60 1.11 2.77
C LEU A 44 3.47 1.09 4.02
N TYR A 45 3.38 0.03 4.80
CA TYR A 45 4.17 -0.11 6.01
C TYR A 45 5.67 -0.17 5.68
N PHE A 46 6.02 -0.95 4.67
CA PHE A 46 7.40 -1.08 4.25
C PHE A 46 7.94 0.25 3.72
N ALA A 47 7.16 0.94 2.89
CA ALA A 47 7.55 2.25 2.35
C ALA A 47 7.80 3.25 3.47
N GLN A 48 6.89 3.32 4.46
CA GLN A 48 7.05 4.24 5.58
C GLN A 48 8.30 3.91 6.39
N THR A 49 8.49 2.63 6.69
CA THR A 49 9.62 2.18 7.50
C THR A 49 10.96 2.48 6.83
N VAL A 50 11.07 2.15 5.55
CA VAL A 50 12.30 2.38 4.79
C VAL A 50 12.57 3.87 4.64
N TYR A 51 11.53 4.66 4.35
CA TYR A 51 11.69 6.10 4.20
C TYR A 51 12.17 6.74 5.50
N LEU A 52 11.57 6.35 6.61
CA LEU A 52 11.96 6.86 7.93
C LEU A 52 13.42 6.50 8.24
N ALA A 53 13.82 5.26 7.96
CA ALA A 53 15.19 4.81 8.19
C ALA A 53 16.20 5.56 7.31
N LYS A 54 15.80 5.85 6.07
CA LYS A 54 16.71 6.47 5.10
C LYS A 54 16.83 7.98 5.27
N TYR A 55 15.71 8.65 5.55
CA TYR A 55 15.66 10.11 5.55
C TYR A 55 15.42 10.72 6.94
N GLY A 56 15.15 9.92 7.94
CA GLY A 56 14.92 10.41 9.29
C GLY A 56 13.63 11.18 9.48
N LYS A 57 12.67 11.01 8.56
CA LYS A 57 11.36 11.68 8.64
C LYS A 57 10.30 10.78 8.04
N LEU A 58 9.04 11.08 8.36
CA LEU A 58 7.92 10.29 7.86
C LEU A 58 7.62 10.60 6.40
N LEU A 59 7.26 9.57 5.64
CA LEU A 59 6.77 9.74 4.28
C LEU A 59 5.36 10.32 4.31
N PHE A 60 4.52 9.84 5.22
CA PHE A 60 3.17 10.34 5.45
C PHE A 60 2.89 10.29 6.95
N GLU A 61 1.87 11.05 7.38
CA GLU A 61 1.56 11.16 8.81
C GLU A 61 0.48 10.20 9.31
N ASP A 62 -0.16 9.47 8.40
CA ASP A 62 -1.18 8.52 8.79
C ASP A 62 -0.62 7.44 9.71
N ASP A 63 -1.41 7.05 10.71
CA ASP A 63 -0.97 6.06 11.70
C ASP A 63 -1.38 4.65 11.29
N PHE A 64 -0.56 3.70 11.67
CA PHE A 64 -0.88 2.28 11.53
C PHE A 64 -1.54 1.77 12.81
N VAL A 65 -2.52 0.88 12.65
CA VAL A 65 -3.13 0.18 13.78
C VAL A 65 -2.89 -1.31 13.63
N ALA A 66 -2.87 -2.01 14.75
CA ALA A 66 -2.56 -3.45 14.76
C ALA A 66 -3.81 -4.25 14.41
N TYR A 67 -3.71 -5.05 13.36
CA TYR A 67 -4.73 -6.03 12.97
C TYR A 67 -4.11 -7.42 13.00
N ASP A 68 -4.95 -8.46 12.91
CA ASP A 68 -4.48 -9.85 13.00
C ASP A 68 -3.42 -10.18 11.96
N ASN A 69 -3.52 -9.63 10.77
CA ASN A 69 -2.58 -9.91 9.68
C ASN A 69 -1.55 -8.80 9.49
N GLY A 70 -1.31 -8.00 10.53
CA GLY A 70 -0.26 -7.00 10.55
C GLY A 70 -0.76 -5.58 10.65
N PRO A 71 0.16 -4.60 10.65
CA PRO A 71 -0.23 -3.20 10.74
C PRO A 71 -0.99 -2.75 9.49
N VAL A 72 -2.06 -1.99 9.68
CA VAL A 72 -2.85 -1.43 8.58
C VAL A 72 -3.17 0.03 8.85
N ILE A 73 -3.45 0.77 7.79
CA ILE A 73 -3.99 2.12 7.88
C ILE A 73 -5.50 2.00 7.70
N LYS A 74 -6.26 2.37 8.71
CA LYS A 74 -7.70 2.16 8.74
C LYS A 74 -8.41 2.78 7.55
N GLU A 75 -8.04 3.99 7.17
CA GLU A 75 -8.63 4.66 6.03
C GLU A 75 -8.43 3.87 4.74
N ILE A 76 -7.28 3.24 4.59
CA ILE A 76 -6.99 2.43 3.40
C ILE A 76 -7.87 1.19 3.38
N VAL A 77 -8.00 0.52 4.51
CA VAL A 77 -8.87 -0.66 4.61
C VAL A 77 -10.30 -0.31 4.23
N GLU A 78 -10.81 0.80 4.75
CA GLU A 78 -12.19 1.23 4.51
C GLU A 78 -12.43 1.66 3.08
N ASN A 79 -11.43 2.25 2.44
CA ASN A 79 -11.59 2.79 1.09
C ASN A 79 -11.05 1.88 -0.02
N TYR A 80 -10.49 0.74 0.35
CA TYR A 80 -9.86 -0.13 -0.65
C TYR A 80 -10.78 -0.52 -1.81
N PRO A 81 -12.02 -0.99 -1.57
CA PRO A 81 -12.86 -1.39 -2.71
C PRO A 81 -13.08 -0.26 -3.71
N SER A 82 -13.32 0.94 -3.21
CA SER A 82 -13.53 2.11 -4.05
C SER A 82 -12.26 2.52 -4.78
N MET A 83 -11.12 2.53 -4.10
CA MET A 83 -9.84 2.91 -4.69
C MET A 83 -9.42 1.90 -5.78
N GLN A 84 -9.64 0.63 -5.52
CA GLN A 84 -9.27 -0.43 -6.45
C GLN A 84 -10.16 -0.42 -7.70
N ALA A 85 -11.45 -0.12 -7.52
CA ALA A 85 -12.39 -0.07 -8.62
C ALA A 85 -12.20 1.17 -9.48
N ASN A 86 -11.82 2.29 -8.87
CA ASN A 86 -11.66 3.57 -9.55
C ASN A 86 -10.21 4.03 -9.43
N ARG A 87 -9.31 3.35 -10.12
CA ARG A 87 -7.89 3.68 -10.07
C ARG A 87 -7.64 5.00 -10.75
N GLU A 88 -7.16 5.93 -9.97
CA GLU A 88 -6.83 7.27 -10.44
C GLU A 88 -5.34 7.38 -10.72
N GLU A 89 -4.99 8.13 -11.75
CA GLU A 89 -3.60 8.49 -11.95
C GLU A 89 -3.27 9.58 -10.95
N ILE A 90 -2.16 9.42 -10.26
CA ILE A 90 -1.72 10.41 -9.29
C ILE A 90 -0.29 10.81 -9.57
N ILE A 91 0.00 12.11 -9.43
CA ILE A 91 1.34 12.65 -9.66
C ILE A 91 1.90 13.09 -8.32
N LEU A 92 3.03 12.52 -7.95
CA LEU A 92 3.76 12.88 -6.74
C LEU A 92 5.09 13.54 -7.12
N PRO A 93 5.78 14.18 -6.18
CA PRO A 93 7.11 14.68 -6.46
C PRO A 93 7.99 13.58 -7.04
N LYS A 94 8.80 13.92 -8.02
CA LYS A 94 9.59 12.93 -8.76
C LYS A 94 10.45 12.06 -7.86
N GLU A 95 11.06 12.66 -6.85
CA GLU A 95 11.91 11.91 -5.91
C GLU A 95 11.13 10.87 -5.13
N ILE A 96 9.90 11.22 -4.78
CA ILE A 96 9.01 10.30 -4.07
C ILE A 96 8.60 9.16 -4.99
N GLU A 97 8.26 9.49 -6.24
CA GLU A 97 7.90 8.45 -7.22
C GLU A 97 9.04 7.47 -7.44
N GLN A 98 10.26 7.98 -7.55
CA GLN A 98 11.43 7.12 -7.73
C GLN A 98 11.65 6.22 -6.52
N PHE A 99 11.46 6.76 -5.32
CA PHE A 99 11.55 5.98 -4.10
C PHE A 99 10.50 4.86 -4.08
N LEU A 100 9.25 5.21 -4.39
CA LEU A 100 8.14 4.25 -4.39
C LEU A 100 8.30 3.19 -5.47
N ASP A 101 8.85 3.56 -6.63
CA ASP A 101 9.13 2.60 -7.70
C ASP A 101 10.07 1.51 -7.22
N LYS A 102 11.11 1.89 -6.49
CA LYS A 102 12.08 0.93 -5.95
C LYS A 102 11.45 0.04 -4.88
N ILE A 103 10.61 0.61 -4.04
CA ILE A 103 9.88 -0.15 -3.03
C ILE A 103 8.98 -1.19 -3.72
N TYR A 104 8.22 -0.74 -4.71
CA TYR A 104 7.31 -1.62 -5.45
C TYR A 104 8.06 -2.78 -6.10
N GLU A 105 9.15 -2.49 -6.77
CA GLU A 105 9.95 -3.51 -7.45
C GLU A 105 10.52 -4.54 -6.46
N SER A 106 11.03 -4.06 -5.33
CA SER A 106 11.55 -4.93 -4.28
C SER A 106 10.52 -5.90 -3.76
N LEU A 107 9.33 -5.38 -3.46
CA LEU A 107 8.27 -6.20 -2.87
C LEU A 107 7.60 -7.09 -3.91
N ALA A 108 7.49 -6.63 -5.15
CA ALA A 108 6.92 -7.43 -6.22
C ALA A 108 7.77 -8.68 -6.46
N ASP A 109 9.09 -8.53 -6.44
CA ASP A 109 10.00 -9.67 -6.61
C ASP A 109 9.89 -10.63 -5.43
N ALA A 110 9.83 -10.09 -4.21
CA ALA A 110 9.75 -10.91 -3.00
C ALA A 110 8.41 -11.65 -2.91
N SER A 111 7.33 -11.07 -3.41
CA SER A 111 6.01 -11.66 -3.29
C SER A 111 5.77 -12.85 -4.21
N CYS A 112 6.74 -13.19 -5.04
CA CYS A 112 6.66 -14.36 -5.92
C CYS A 112 6.94 -15.67 -5.19
N GLU A 113 7.28 -15.60 -3.93
CA GLU A 113 7.61 -16.79 -3.14
C GLU A 113 6.39 -17.49 -2.58
#